data_455cf39710066b646ef880d786ac194d
#
_entry.id   455cf39710066b646ef880d786ac194d
#
_cell.length_a   1.000
_cell.length_b   1.000
_cell.length_c   1.000
_cell.angle_alpha   90.00
_cell.angle_beta   90.00
_cell.angle_gamma   90.00
#
_symmetry.space_group_name_H-M   'P 1'
#
loop_
_entity.id
_entity.type
_entity.pdbx_description
1 polymer ?
#
loop_
_entity_poly.entity_id
_entity_poly.type
_entity_poly.pdbx_seq_one_letter_code
_entity_poly.pdbx_strand_id
1 'polypeptide(L)'
;VTDAARLEVGETAPGFSLPDADGTTVRLADFSGRKVIVYFYPAAATPGCTKQACAFRDSLAGLNGAGIDVVGISPDKPEKLAKFRDAEKLTFPLLADPDRTVLTAWGTFGEKKMYGKTVQGVIRSTFLVDEKGKIEVAQYNVKAAHAATLIQKIIEGNA
;
A
#
# COMPACT_ATOMS: atom_id res chain seq x y z
N VAL A 1 -3.68 23.11 -11.02
CA VAL A 1 -3.41 21.71 -10.74
C VAL A 1 -4.22 21.26 -9.55
N THR A 2 -4.91 20.18 -9.72
CA THR A 2 -5.75 19.61 -8.68
C THR A 2 -4.98 18.52 -7.95
N ASP A 3 -4.77 18.69 -6.65
CA ASP A 3 -4.26 17.61 -5.83
C ASP A 3 -5.26 16.46 -5.81
N ALA A 4 -4.77 15.24 -5.78
CA ALA A 4 -5.62 14.08 -5.59
C ALA A 4 -6.35 14.23 -4.25
N ALA A 5 -7.64 13.88 -4.23
CA ALA A 5 -8.43 13.94 -3.02
C ALA A 5 -7.90 12.94 -2.00
N ARG A 6 -7.50 13.40 -0.84
CA ARG A 6 -6.97 12.55 0.23
C ARG A 6 -8.10 11.96 1.06
N LEU A 7 -7.91 10.71 1.46
CA LEU A 7 -8.83 10.04 2.36
C LEU A 7 -8.49 10.38 3.80
N GLU A 8 -9.52 10.44 4.63
CA GLU A 8 -9.37 10.75 6.05
C GLU A 8 -9.86 9.58 6.90
N VAL A 9 -9.38 9.53 8.13
CA VAL A 9 -9.83 8.53 9.11
C VAL A 9 -11.35 8.63 9.29
N GLY A 10 -12.01 7.49 9.28
CA GLY A 10 -13.47 7.39 9.39
C GLY A 10 -14.20 7.30 8.06
N GLU A 11 -13.54 7.66 6.94
CA GLU A 11 -14.17 7.52 5.64
C GLU A 11 -14.21 6.06 5.20
N THR A 12 -15.19 5.72 4.35
CA THR A 12 -15.22 4.40 3.72
C THR A 12 -14.08 4.30 2.71
N ALA A 13 -13.26 3.27 2.82
CA ALA A 13 -12.19 3.03 1.87
C ALA A 13 -12.77 2.74 0.48
N PRO A 14 -12.23 3.35 -0.60
CA PRO A 14 -12.65 3.00 -1.95
C PRO A 14 -12.34 1.53 -2.23
N GLY A 15 -13.31 0.80 -2.78
CA GLY A 15 -13.09 -0.59 -3.17
C GLY A 15 -12.07 -0.69 -4.29
N PHE A 16 -11.48 -1.87 -4.43
CA PHE A 16 -10.62 -2.17 -5.57
C PHE A 16 -10.76 -3.63 -5.99
N SER A 17 -10.40 -3.90 -7.23
CA SER A 17 -10.33 -5.24 -7.80
C SER A 17 -9.17 -5.23 -8.78
N LEU A 18 -8.04 -5.79 -8.37
CA LEU A 18 -6.79 -5.71 -9.12
C LEU A 18 -6.13 -7.09 -9.21
N PRO A 19 -5.39 -7.37 -10.30
CA PRO A 19 -4.63 -8.61 -10.39
C PRO A 19 -3.40 -8.57 -9.48
N ASP A 20 -3.10 -9.71 -8.87
CA ASP A 20 -1.85 -9.88 -8.15
C ASP A 20 -0.72 -10.31 -9.11
N ALA A 21 0.44 -10.69 -8.55
CA ALA A 21 1.61 -11.08 -9.33
C ALA A 21 1.36 -12.34 -10.18
N ASP A 22 0.39 -13.16 -9.84
CA ASP A 22 0.03 -14.39 -10.57
C ASP A 22 -1.19 -14.19 -11.48
N GLY A 23 -1.72 -12.98 -11.56
CA GLY A 23 -2.91 -12.68 -12.35
C GLY A 23 -4.23 -12.96 -11.66
N THR A 24 -4.19 -13.40 -10.40
CA THR A 24 -5.41 -13.66 -9.61
C THR A 24 -6.01 -12.33 -9.13
N THR A 25 -7.31 -12.15 -9.33
CA THR A 25 -7.99 -10.93 -8.87
C THR A 25 -8.11 -10.91 -7.36
N VAL A 26 -7.67 -9.80 -6.76
CA VAL A 26 -7.78 -9.54 -5.32
C VAL A 26 -8.64 -8.29 -5.13
N ARG A 27 -9.61 -8.37 -4.25
CA ARG A 27 -10.55 -7.29 -3.94
C ARG A 27 -10.42 -6.86 -2.49
N LEU A 28 -10.68 -5.58 -2.23
CA LEU A 28 -10.72 -5.11 -0.86
C LEU A 28 -11.74 -5.91 -0.02
N ALA A 29 -12.87 -6.26 -0.62
CA ALA A 29 -13.91 -7.04 0.06
C ALA A 29 -13.42 -8.43 0.54
N ASP A 30 -12.36 -8.96 -0.05
CA ASP A 30 -11.79 -10.25 0.36
C ASP A 30 -11.23 -10.21 1.79
N PHE A 31 -10.98 -9.02 2.33
CA PHE A 31 -10.45 -8.81 3.67
C PHE A 31 -11.52 -8.42 4.69
N SER A 32 -12.81 -8.43 4.31
CA SER A 32 -13.92 -8.11 5.22
C SER A 32 -13.85 -8.97 6.49
N GLY A 33 -14.08 -8.33 7.64
CA GLY A 33 -13.98 -9.00 8.93
C GLY A 33 -12.57 -9.06 9.52
N ARG A 34 -11.57 -8.60 8.78
CA ARG A 34 -10.20 -8.46 9.26
C ARG A 34 -9.72 -7.05 8.93
N LYS A 35 -8.70 -6.60 9.65
CA LYS A 35 -8.02 -5.36 9.28
C LYS A 35 -7.02 -5.64 8.18
N VAL A 36 -6.78 -4.66 7.31
CA VAL A 36 -5.80 -4.79 6.24
C VAL A 36 -5.01 -3.49 6.08
N ILE A 37 -3.69 -3.62 6.01
CA ILE A 37 -2.83 -2.52 5.59
C ILE A 37 -2.82 -2.52 4.07
N VAL A 38 -3.20 -1.38 3.49
CA VAL A 38 -3.09 -1.13 2.05
C VAL A 38 -2.02 -0.06 1.89
N TYR A 39 -0.89 -0.41 1.28
CA TYR A 39 0.16 0.58 1.06
C TYR A 39 0.45 0.72 -0.43
N PHE A 40 0.79 1.95 -0.81
CA PHE A 40 1.05 2.32 -2.21
C PHE A 40 2.51 2.75 -2.35
N TYR A 41 3.18 2.24 -3.39
CA TYR A 41 4.59 2.52 -3.64
C TYR A 41 4.83 2.75 -5.13
N PRO A 42 5.84 3.57 -5.50
CA PRO A 42 6.01 4.01 -6.89
C PRO A 42 6.53 2.96 -7.86
N ALA A 43 7.44 2.07 -7.45
CA ALA A 43 8.03 1.12 -8.39
C ALA A 43 8.69 -0.06 -7.68
N ALA A 44 8.33 -1.27 -8.10
CA ALA A 44 8.94 -2.51 -7.62
C ALA A 44 10.45 -2.51 -7.92
N ALA A 45 11.21 -3.20 -7.08
CA ALA A 45 12.66 -3.40 -7.21
C ALA A 45 13.52 -2.14 -7.10
N THR A 46 12.94 -0.99 -6.72
CA THR A 46 13.73 0.19 -6.35
C THR A 46 14.18 0.09 -4.88
N PRO A 47 15.29 0.74 -4.48
CA PRO A 47 15.83 0.57 -3.12
C PRO A 47 14.84 0.91 -2.01
N GLY A 48 14.12 2.04 -2.11
CA GLY A 48 13.15 2.44 -1.09
C GLY A 48 11.96 1.49 -1.02
N CYS A 49 11.42 1.08 -2.15
CA CYS A 49 10.29 0.16 -2.20
C CYS A 49 10.68 -1.23 -1.71
N THR A 50 11.90 -1.68 -2.01
CA THR A 50 12.44 -2.94 -1.50
C THR A 50 12.55 -2.90 0.03
N LYS A 51 13.09 -1.80 0.58
CA LYS A 51 13.22 -1.63 2.02
C LYS A 51 11.86 -1.68 2.72
N GLN A 52 10.87 -0.97 2.17
CA GLN A 52 9.52 -0.96 2.71
C GLN A 52 8.87 -2.34 2.65
N ALA A 53 8.97 -3.03 1.51
CA ALA A 53 8.39 -4.36 1.33
C ALA A 53 9.03 -5.37 2.29
N CYS A 54 10.34 -5.32 2.48
CA CYS A 54 11.04 -6.18 3.41
C CYS A 54 10.62 -5.93 4.86
N ALA A 55 10.36 -4.67 5.23
CA ALA A 55 9.85 -4.34 6.56
C ALA A 55 8.48 -5.00 6.80
N PHE A 56 7.58 -4.97 5.82
CA PHE A 56 6.30 -5.66 5.91
C PHE A 56 6.47 -7.17 5.96
N ARG A 57 7.35 -7.73 5.12
CA ARG A 57 7.64 -9.17 5.10
C ARG A 57 8.10 -9.64 6.48
N ASP A 58 9.06 -8.93 7.07
CA ASP A 58 9.66 -9.31 8.34
C ASP A 58 8.71 -9.12 9.52
N SER A 59 7.71 -8.26 9.38
CA SER A 59 6.71 -7.99 10.41
C SER A 59 5.40 -8.76 10.21
N LEU A 60 5.29 -9.55 9.14
CA LEU A 60 4.01 -10.13 8.73
C LEU A 60 3.42 -11.06 9.78
N ALA A 61 4.25 -11.87 10.43
CA ALA A 61 3.77 -12.78 11.48
C ALA A 61 3.14 -12.00 12.64
N GLY A 62 3.77 -10.90 13.06
CA GLY A 62 3.23 -10.03 14.11
C GLY A 62 1.94 -9.34 13.69
N LEU A 63 1.88 -8.88 12.45
CA LEU A 63 0.67 -8.26 11.91
C LEU A 63 -0.47 -9.27 11.83
N ASN A 64 -0.23 -10.45 11.27
CA ASN A 64 -1.24 -11.51 11.17
C ASN A 64 -1.72 -11.97 12.56
N GLY A 65 -0.81 -12.03 13.53
CA GLY A 65 -1.15 -12.36 14.92
C GLY A 65 -2.05 -11.29 15.55
N ALA A 66 -1.96 -10.04 15.09
CA ALA A 66 -2.82 -8.95 15.53
C ALA A 66 -4.11 -8.84 14.71
N GLY A 67 -4.37 -9.76 13.78
CA GLY A 67 -5.56 -9.74 12.93
C GLY A 67 -5.47 -8.81 11.73
N ILE A 68 -4.26 -8.48 11.30
CA ILE A 68 -4.01 -7.52 10.22
C ILE A 68 -3.34 -8.21 9.04
N ASP A 69 -3.95 -8.07 7.86
CA ASP A 69 -3.35 -8.49 6.58
C ASP A 69 -2.63 -7.33 5.92
N VAL A 70 -1.83 -7.62 4.88
CA VAL A 70 -1.07 -6.59 4.15
C VAL A 70 -1.25 -6.77 2.65
N VAL A 71 -1.44 -5.67 1.94
CA VAL A 71 -1.51 -5.62 0.48
C VAL A 71 -0.67 -4.44 0.00
N GLY A 72 0.20 -4.66 -0.97
CA GLY A 72 0.96 -3.59 -1.62
C GLY A 72 0.41 -3.32 -3.03
N ILE A 73 0.28 -2.07 -3.41
CA ILE A 73 -0.25 -1.65 -4.71
C ILE A 73 0.73 -0.69 -5.39
N SER A 74 1.04 -0.96 -6.66
CA SER A 74 1.90 -0.09 -7.47
C SER A 74 1.38 -0.03 -8.91
N PRO A 75 1.87 0.92 -9.72
CA PRO A 75 1.52 0.96 -11.14
C PRO A 75 2.30 -0.04 -12.00
N ASP A 76 3.07 -0.91 -11.39
CA ASP A 76 3.80 -1.95 -12.12
C ASP A 76 2.85 -3.01 -12.67
N LYS A 77 3.29 -3.71 -13.74
CA LYS A 77 2.57 -4.84 -14.30
C LYS A 77 2.79 -6.11 -13.47
N PRO A 78 1.87 -7.10 -13.55
CA PRO A 78 2.00 -8.33 -12.77
C PRO A 78 3.34 -9.05 -12.93
N GLU A 79 3.92 -9.07 -14.13
CA GLU A 79 5.19 -9.75 -14.40
C GLU A 79 6.34 -9.15 -13.58
N LYS A 80 6.36 -7.82 -13.45
CA LYS A 80 7.38 -7.14 -12.66
C LYS A 80 7.17 -7.39 -11.17
N LEU A 81 5.92 -7.46 -10.72
CA LEU A 81 5.59 -7.78 -9.33
C LEU A 81 5.99 -9.21 -8.98
N ALA A 82 5.82 -10.16 -9.91
CA ALA A 82 6.24 -11.54 -9.70
C ALA A 82 7.75 -11.64 -9.47
N LYS A 83 8.53 -10.92 -10.28
CA LYS A 83 10.00 -10.89 -10.11
C LYS A 83 10.39 -10.29 -8.77
N PHE A 84 9.74 -9.20 -8.37
CA PHE A 84 10.01 -8.53 -7.11
C PHE A 84 9.65 -9.44 -5.92
N ARG A 85 8.46 -10.05 -5.95
CA ARG A 85 8.01 -11.00 -4.94
C ARG A 85 9.02 -12.12 -4.74
N ASP A 86 9.46 -12.73 -5.86
CA ASP A 86 10.36 -13.88 -5.81
C ASP A 86 11.76 -13.49 -5.34
N ALA A 87 12.27 -12.33 -5.79
CA ALA A 87 13.57 -11.83 -5.40
C ALA A 87 13.66 -11.53 -3.91
N GLU A 88 12.60 -10.93 -3.34
CA GLU A 88 12.56 -10.51 -1.94
C GLU A 88 11.80 -11.48 -1.04
N LYS A 89 11.29 -12.58 -1.58
CA LYS A 89 10.55 -13.61 -0.84
C LYS A 89 9.35 -13.02 -0.10
N LEU A 90 8.59 -12.18 -0.78
CA LEU A 90 7.41 -11.53 -0.22
C LEU A 90 6.26 -12.54 -0.15
N THR A 91 5.58 -12.60 1.00
CA THR A 91 4.52 -13.57 1.26
C THR A 91 3.14 -12.93 1.39
N PHE A 92 3.03 -11.63 1.11
CA PHE A 92 1.75 -10.92 1.04
C PHE A 92 1.46 -10.51 -0.40
N PRO A 93 0.19 -10.26 -0.77
CA PRO A 93 -0.17 -9.91 -2.15
C PRO A 93 0.43 -8.57 -2.61
N LEU A 94 0.96 -8.56 -3.82
CA LEU A 94 1.33 -7.34 -4.54
C LEU A 94 0.36 -7.20 -5.70
N LEU A 95 -0.32 -6.06 -5.78
CA LEU A 95 -1.36 -5.81 -6.78
C LEU A 95 -0.90 -4.82 -7.82
N ALA A 96 -1.28 -5.06 -9.07
CA ALA A 96 -0.92 -4.24 -10.21
C ALA A 96 -2.02 -3.25 -10.55
N ASP A 97 -1.69 -1.95 -10.61
CA ASP A 97 -2.60 -0.89 -11.03
C ASP A 97 -1.95 -0.04 -12.12
N PRO A 98 -1.64 -0.64 -13.31
CA PRO A 98 -0.92 0.07 -14.35
C PRO A 98 -1.67 1.29 -14.90
N ASP A 99 -3.00 1.30 -14.82
CA ASP A 99 -3.83 2.42 -15.27
C ASP A 99 -3.95 3.53 -14.21
N ARG A 100 -3.45 3.29 -13.00
CA ARG A 100 -3.46 4.24 -11.88
C ARG A 100 -4.85 4.64 -11.41
N THR A 101 -5.86 3.83 -11.71
CA THR A 101 -7.25 4.07 -11.33
C THR A 101 -7.43 4.01 -9.82
N VAL A 102 -6.94 2.94 -9.20
CA VAL A 102 -7.04 2.75 -7.74
C VAL A 102 -6.13 3.73 -7.02
N LEU A 103 -4.90 3.91 -7.51
CA LEU A 103 -3.98 4.91 -6.96
C LEU A 103 -4.62 6.30 -6.89
N THR A 104 -5.30 6.71 -7.95
CA THR A 104 -5.98 8.00 -8.01
C THR A 104 -7.17 8.04 -7.05
N ALA A 105 -7.96 6.98 -6.99
CA ALA A 105 -9.13 6.92 -6.10
C ALA A 105 -8.75 7.04 -4.63
N TRP A 106 -7.56 6.55 -4.26
CA TRP A 106 -7.07 6.64 -2.88
C TRP A 106 -6.24 7.90 -2.62
N GLY A 107 -6.13 8.81 -3.60
CA GLY A 107 -5.37 10.05 -3.44
C GLY A 107 -3.86 9.86 -3.43
N THR A 108 -3.37 8.73 -3.95
CA THR A 108 -1.94 8.38 -3.89
C THR A 108 -1.21 8.58 -5.20
N PHE A 109 -1.89 9.14 -6.20
CA PHE A 109 -1.28 9.55 -7.46
C PHE A 109 -1.65 11.00 -7.76
N GLY A 110 -0.66 11.83 -7.97
CA GLY A 110 -0.87 13.24 -8.27
C GLY A 110 0.43 14.03 -8.23
N GLU A 111 0.32 15.32 -7.95
CA GLU A 111 1.48 16.20 -7.88
C GLU A 111 2.32 15.91 -6.64
N LYS A 112 3.61 15.83 -6.84
CA LYS A 112 4.58 15.79 -5.76
C LYS A 112 5.81 16.61 -6.13
N LYS A 113 6.48 17.16 -5.13
CA LYS A 113 7.74 17.87 -5.34
C LYS A 113 8.90 16.90 -5.29
N MET A 114 9.77 16.98 -6.28
CA MET A 114 10.95 16.14 -6.38
C MET A 114 12.10 16.97 -6.95
N TYR A 115 13.16 17.14 -6.17
CA TYR A 115 14.34 17.95 -6.55
C TYR A 115 13.98 19.39 -6.96
N GLY A 116 13.07 20.01 -6.22
CA GLY A 116 12.62 21.36 -6.49
C GLY A 116 11.66 21.53 -7.67
N LYS A 117 11.27 20.43 -8.30
CA LYS A 117 10.30 20.41 -9.41
C LYS A 117 9.02 19.72 -8.98
N THR A 118 7.90 20.15 -9.57
CA THR A 118 6.62 19.48 -9.39
C THR A 118 6.45 18.45 -10.49
N VAL A 119 6.21 17.19 -10.10
CA VAL A 119 6.01 16.08 -11.05
C VAL A 119 4.75 15.30 -10.68
N GLN A 120 4.16 14.64 -11.68
CA GLN A 120 3.08 13.71 -11.46
C GLN A 120 3.68 12.35 -11.09
N GLY A 121 3.19 11.74 -10.02
CA GLY A 121 3.71 10.44 -9.62
C GLY A 121 2.98 9.85 -8.43
N VAL A 122 3.43 8.67 -8.02
CA VAL A 122 2.88 7.97 -6.87
C VAL A 122 3.40 8.63 -5.59
N ILE A 123 2.46 8.94 -4.72
CA ILE A 123 2.75 9.44 -3.36
C ILE A 123 2.76 8.20 -2.46
N ARG A 124 3.94 7.83 -1.94
CA ARG A 124 4.08 6.67 -1.05
C ARG A 124 3.19 6.85 0.16
N SER A 125 2.21 5.97 0.35
CA SER A 125 1.18 6.13 1.37
C SER A 125 0.84 4.80 2.00
N THR A 126 0.41 4.82 3.27
CA THR A 126 0.03 3.63 4.01
C THR A 126 -1.29 3.87 4.71
N PHE A 127 -2.20 2.93 4.57
CA PHE A 127 -3.53 2.98 5.18
C PHE A 127 -3.78 1.72 5.98
N LEU A 128 -4.53 1.86 7.06
CA LEU A 128 -5.12 0.72 7.75
C LEU A 128 -6.62 0.80 7.58
N VAL A 129 -7.20 -0.25 7.01
CA VAL A 129 -8.66 -0.38 6.81
C VAL A 129 -9.17 -1.35 7.87
N ASP A 130 -10.23 -0.96 8.58
CA ASP A 130 -10.79 -1.79 9.64
C ASP A 130 -11.70 -2.90 9.09
N GLU A 131 -12.26 -3.69 9.98
CA GLU A 131 -13.07 -4.87 9.62
C GLU A 131 -14.35 -4.50 8.85
N LYS A 132 -14.79 -3.25 8.95
CA LYS A 132 -15.99 -2.73 8.30
C LYS A 132 -15.71 -1.95 7.02
N GLY A 133 -14.44 -1.89 6.61
CA GLY A 133 -14.04 -1.16 5.40
C GLY A 133 -13.84 0.34 5.61
N LYS A 134 -13.69 0.80 6.85
CA LYS A 134 -13.42 2.21 7.15
C LYS A 134 -11.93 2.44 7.34
N ILE A 135 -11.48 3.63 6.97
CA ILE A 135 -10.08 4.04 7.15
C ILE A 135 -9.82 4.28 8.64
N GLU A 136 -8.91 3.53 9.22
CA GLU A 136 -8.47 3.69 10.60
C GLU A 136 -7.17 4.48 10.70
N VAL A 137 -6.27 4.32 9.73
CA VAL A 137 -5.02 5.06 9.62
C VAL A 137 -4.85 5.53 8.18
N ALA A 138 -4.46 6.79 7.98
CA ALA A 138 -4.19 7.36 6.67
C ALA A 138 -2.90 8.19 6.76
N GLN A 139 -1.80 7.66 6.23
CA GLN A 139 -0.50 8.32 6.22
C GLN A 139 -0.05 8.52 4.78
N TYR A 140 -0.09 9.76 4.33
CA TYR A 140 0.41 10.13 3.01
C TYR A 140 1.86 10.56 3.10
N ASN A 141 2.57 10.43 1.99
CA ASN A 141 3.96 10.86 1.87
C ASN A 141 4.88 10.20 2.92
N VAL A 142 4.72 8.89 3.07
CA VAL A 142 5.51 8.07 4.01
C VAL A 142 6.92 7.87 3.46
N LYS A 143 7.92 7.98 4.32
CA LYS A 143 9.30 7.67 3.95
C LYS A 143 9.56 6.18 4.13
N ALA A 144 10.21 5.56 3.13
CA ALA A 144 10.53 4.14 3.17
C ALA A 144 11.34 3.77 4.43
N ALA A 145 12.23 4.67 4.86
CA ALA A 145 13.04 4.45 6.06
C ALA A 145 12.22 4.38 7.36
N HIS A 146 10.98 4.87 7.36
CA HIS A 146 10.11 4.87 8.53
C HIS A 146 9.07 3.75 8.52
N ALA A 147 9.13 2.83 7.55
CA ALA A 147 8.15 1.77 7.41
C ALA A 147 8.05 0.89 8.66
N ALA A 148 9.18 0.44 9.18
CA ALA A 148 9.19 -0.43 10.36
C ALA A 148 8.58 0.26 11.60
N THR A 149 8.86 1.56 11.77
CA THR A 149 8.30 2.35 12.88
C THR A 149 6.78 2.46 12.77
N LEU A 150 6.28 2.74 11.57
CA LEU A 150 4.84 2.85 11.33
C LEU A 150 4.14 1.50 11.55
N ILE A 151 4.73 0.41 11.06
CA ILE A 151 4.20 -0.93 11.25
C ILE A 151 4.08 -1.24 12.75
N GLN A 152 5.10 -0.92 13.53
CA GLN A 152 5.09 -1.18 14.97
C GLN A 152 3.99 -0.38 15.66
N LYS A 153 3.81 0.89 15.28
CA LYS A 153 2.72 1.71 15.83
C LYS A 153 1.34 1.13 15.49
N ILE A 154 1.17 0.61 14.29
CA ILE A 154 -0.08 -0.03 13.87
C ILE A 154 -0.35 -1.28 14.72
N ILE A 155 0.66 -2.13 14.93
CA ILE A 155 0.53 -3.33 15.76
C ILE A 155 0.12 -2.97 17.19
N GLU A 156 0.69 -1.89 17.74
CA GLU A 156 0.42 -1.41 19.10
C GLU A 156 -0.90 -0.65 19.23
N GLY A 157 -1.55 -0.30 18.11
CA GLY A 157 -2.76 0.51 18.11
C GLY A 157 -2.52 2.00 18.35
N ASN A 158 -1.30 2.48 18.12
CA ASN A 158 -0.87 3.86 18.41
C ASN A 158 -0.66 4.73 17.16
N ALA A 159 -1.02 4.23 15.98
CA ALA A 159 -0.85 4.98 14.74
C ALA A 159 -2.01 5.95 14.51
#